data_5d3448023f99ee4776148d5aa852bda9
#
_entry.id   5d3448023f99ee4776148d5aa852bda9
#
_cell.length_a   1.000
_cell.length_b   1.000
_cell.length_c   1.000
_cell.angle_alpha   90.00
_cell.angle_beta   90.00
_cell.angle_gamma   90.00
#
_symmetry.space_group_name_H-M   'P 1'
#
loop_
_entity.id
_entity.type
_entity.pdbx_description
1 polymer ?
#
loop_
_entity_poly.entity_id
_entity_poly.type
_entity_poly.pdbx_seq_one_letter_code
_entity_poly.pdbx_strand_id
1 'polypeptide(L)'
;MTPNQQRWGQSRNRLVAAVTGLGFSAELAELMARQLKSPKAIDRMTSYVYQARPRTEEMLVDEMLAICAEIETWREKKESQEAQARYNARLYYKKWEPEEEE
;
A
#
# COMPACT_ATOMS: atom_id res chain seq x y z
N MET A 1 17.33 -16.98 4.12
CA MET A 1 16.29 -16.04 3.70
C MET A 1 15.09 -16.13 4.60
N THR A 2 14.55 -14.99 5.01
CA THR A 2 13.37 -14.98 5.84
C THR A 2 12.13 -15.21 4.99
N PRO A 3 11.03 -15.72 5.60
CA PRO A 3 9.77 -15.88 4.85
C PRO A 3 9.29 -14.60 4.18
N ASN A 4 9.50 -13.44 4.81
CA ASN A 4 9.10 -12.17 4.22
C ASN A 4 9.91 -11.84 2.98
N GLN A 5 11.19 -12.12 3.01
CA GLN A 5 12.06 -11.91 1.85
C GLN A 5 11.67 -12.82 0.71
N GLN A 6 11.31 -14.05 1.00
CA GLN A 6 10.86 -15.00 -0.02
C GLN A 6 9.55 -14.52 -0.64
N ARG A 7 8.61 -14.06 0.15
CA ARG A 7 7.35 -13.56 -0.36
C ARG A 7 7.56 -12.32 -1.21
N TRP A 8 8.43 -11.42 -0.76
CA TRP A 8 8.75 -10.22 -1.52
C TRP A 8 9.33 -10.59 -2.88
N GLY A 9 10.29 -11.53 -2.90
CA GLY A 9 10.90 -11.97 -4.14
C GLY A 9 9.91 -12.59 -5.10
N GLN A 10 8.99 -13.39 -4.58
CA GLN A 10 7.96 -14.02 -5.40
C GLN A 10 7.01 -12.97 -5.98
N SER A 11 6.59 -12.02 -5.16
CA SER A 11 5.72 -10.94 -5.61
C SER A 11 6.43 -10.09 -6.65
N ARG A 12 7.70 -9.76 -6.41
CA ARG A 12 8.49 -9.01 -7.38
C ARG A 12 8.57 -9.75 -8.70
N ASN A 13 8.84 -11.04 -8.67
CA ASN A 13 8.94 -11.83 -9.88
C ASN A 13 7.65 -11.82 -10.67
N ARG A 14 6.52 -11.90 -9.98
CA ARG A 14 5.22 -11.84 -10.64
C ARG A 14 4.98 -10.47 -11.29
N LEU A 15 5.37 -9.42 -10.59
CA LEU A 15 5.23 -8.06 -11.14
C LEU A 15 6.11 -7.89 -12.36
N VAL A 16 7.36 -8.36 -12.29
CA VAL A 16 8.27 -8.28 -13.43
C VAL A 16 7.69 -9.01 -14.64
N ALA A 17 7.17 -10.22 -14.42
CA ALA A 17 6.56 -10.98 -15.49
C ALA A 17 5.36 -10.25 -16.09
N ALA A 18 4.52 -9.66 -15.26
CA ALA A 18 3.33 -8.96 -15.74
C ALA A 18 3.71 -7.72 -16.53
N VAL A 19 4.65 -6.95 -16.04
CA VAL A 19 5.08 -5.70 -16.68
C VAL A 19 5.80 -5.97 -17.99
N THR A 20 6.73 -6.92 -17.99
CA THR A 20 7.45 -7.26 -19.20
C THR A 20 6.53 -7.91 -20.24
N GLY A 21 5.49 -8.58 -19.78
CA GLY A 21 4.50 -9.14 -20.67
C GLY A 21 3.76 -8.09 -21.48
N LEU A 22 3.72 -6.86 -20.98
CA LEU A 22 3.12 -5.73 -21.70
C LEU A 22 4.12 -5.00 -22.59
N GLY A 23 5.39 -5.39 -22.55
CA GLY A 23 6.42 -4.76 -23.35
C GLY A 23 7.26 -3.72 -22.63
N PHE A 24 7.06 -3.57 -21.34
CA PHE A 24 7.86 -2.65 -20.55
C PHE A 24 9.13 -3.34 -20.06
N SER A 25 10.08 -2.54 -19.57
CA SER A 25 11.36 -3.09 -19.13
C SER A 25 11.28 -3.76 -17.77
N ALA A 26 12.11 -4.76 -17.57
CA ALA A 26 12.23 -5.42 -16.28
C ALA A 26 12.76 -4.44 -15.22
N GLU A 27 13.62 -3.53 -15.62
CA GLU A 27 14.17 -2.53 -14.72
C GLU A 27 13.07 -1.65 -14.11
N LEU A 28 12.13 -1.24 -14.92
CA LEU A 28 11.00 -0.47 -14.44
C LEU A 28 10.21 -1.25 -13.41
N ALA A 29 9.97 -2.52 -13.69
CA ALA A 29 9.23 -3.38 -12.77
C ALA A 29 9.96 -3.53 -11.43
N GLU A 30 11.27 -3.70 -11.48
CA GLU A 30 12.04 -3.85 -10.26
C GLU A 30 12.06 -2.57 -9.45
N LEU A 31 12.17 -1.43 -10.12
CA LEU A 31 12.09 -0.14 -9.46
C LEU A 31 10.76 0.04 -8.75
N MET A 32 9.68 -0.32 -9.42
CA MET A 32 8.36 -0.24 -8.84
C MET A 32 8.23 -1.16 -7.63
N ALA A 33 8.77 -2.36 -7.71
CA ALA A 33 8.73 -3.29 -6.59
C ALA A 33 9.44 -2.72 -5.37
N ARG A 34 10.56 -2.05 -5.58
CA ARG A 34 11.30 -1.42 -4.49
C ARG A 34 10.51 -0.26 -3.87
N GLN A 35 9.83 0.49 -4.70
CA GLN A 35 9.01 1.61 -4.20
C GLN A 35 7.79 1.12 -3.44
N LEU A 36 7.19 0.04 -3.91
CA LEU A 36 6.01 -0.53 -3.26
C LEU A 36 6.34 -1.19 -1.92
N LYS A 37 7.53 -1.71 -1.78
CA LYS A 37 8.14 -2.23 -0.54
C LYS A 37 7.56 -3.52 -0.01
N SER A 38 6.25 -3.66 0.05
CA SER A 38 5.64 -4.86 0.65
C SER A 38 5.11 -5.80 -0.42
N PRO A 39 5.11 -7.12 -0.14
CA PRO A 39 4.55 -8.09 -1.08
C PRO A 39 3.09 -7.79 -1.41
N LYS A 40 2.33 -7.34 -0.43
CA LYS A 40 0.92 -7.02 -0.63
C LYS A 40 0.74 -5.88 -1.63
N ALA A 41 1.56 -4.84 -1.50
CA ALA A 41 1.50 -3.71 -2.42
C ALA A 41 1.92 -4.14 -3.83
N ILE A 42 2.96 -4.95 -3.91
CA ILE A 42 3.44 -5.45 -5.20
C ILE A 42 2.37 -6.30 -5.87
N ASP A 43 1.69 -7.15 -5.10
CA ASP A 43 0.63 -7.98 -5.63
C ASP A 43 -0.56 -7.15 -6.12
N ARG A 44 -0.86 -6.06 -5.43
CA ARG A 44 -1.90 -5.14 -5.90
C ARG A 44 -1.54 -4.53 -7.25
N MET A 45 -0.28 -4.14 -7.39
CA MET A 45 0.21 -3.59 -8.65
C MET A 45 0.13 -4.64 -9.77
N THR A 46 0.50 -5.87 -9.47
CA THR A 46 0.43 -6.96 -10.42
C THR A 46 -1.02 -7.17 -10.90
N SER A 47 -1.96 -7.14 -9.98
CA SER A 47 -3.39 -7.26 -10.33
C SER A 47 -3.83 -6.14 -11.24
N TYR A 48 -3.40 -4.92 -10.93
CA TYR A 48 -3.70 -3.77 -11.78
C TYR A 48 -3.19 -3.98 -13.19
N VAL A 49 -1.95 -4.46 -13.32
CA VAL A 49 -1.33 -4.68 -14.63
C VAL A 49 -2.16 -5.67 -15.46
N TYR A 50 -2.60 -6.74 -14.82
CA TYR A 50 -3.40 -7.75 -15.53
C TYR A 50 -4.79 -7.25 -15.89
N GLN A 51 -5.40 -6.46 -15.04
CA GLN A 51 -6.77 -6.01 -15.24
C GLN A 51 -6.85 -4.80 -16.17
N ALA A 52 -6.02 -3.82 -15.96
CA ALA A 52 -6.09 -2.57 -16.69
C ALA A 52 -5.25 -2.56 -17.96
N ARG A 53 -4.22 -3.38 -18.00
CA ARG A 53 -3.29 -3.44 -19.13
C ARG A 53 -2.84 -2.05 -19.56
N PRO A 54 -2.14 -1.33 -18.66
CA PRO A 54 -1.72 0.03 -18.97
C PRO A 54 -0.83 0.10 -20.20
N ARG A 55 -0.99 1.13 -20.98
CA ARG A 55 -0.26 1.28 -22.24
C ARG A 55 1.00 2.12 -22.11
N THR A 56 1.12 2.89 -21.05
CA THR A 56 2.25 3.79 -20.87
C THR A 56 2.87 3.59 -19.51
N GLU A 57 4.14 3.97 -19.40
CA GLU A 57 4.84 3.94 -18.12
C GLU A 57 4.20 4.89 -17.12
N GLU A 58 3.68 6.00 -17.62
CA GLU A 58 2.98 6.96 -16.78
C GLU A 58 1.83 6.32 -16.02
N MET A 59 1.05 5.51 -16.70
CA MET A 59 -0.07 4.82 -16.08
C MET A 59 0.40 3.88 -14.99
N LEU A 60 1.51 3.19 -15.24
CA LEU A 60 2.10 2.30 -14.24
C LEU A 60 2.58 3.07 -13.02
N VAL A 61 3.30 4.15 -13.25
CA VAL A 61 3.84 4.96 -12.16
C VAL A 61 2.71 5.60 -11.36
N ASP A 62 1.70 6.11 -12.05
CA ASP A 62 0.54 6.72 -11.38
C ASP A 62 -0.14 5.73 -10.44
N GLU A 63 -0.35 4.52 -10.91
CA GLU A 63 -0.97 3.50 -10.07
C GLU A 63 -0.08 3.11 -8.90
N MET A 64 1.22 2.99 -9.15
CA MET A 64 2.18 2.69 -8.09
C MET A 64 2.13 3.76 -7.01
N LEU A 65 2.12 5.02 -7.41
CA LEU A 65 2.06 6.12 -6.46
C LEU A 65 0.73 6.12 -5.70
N ALA A 66 -0.36 5.78 -6.38
CA ALA A 66 -1.66 5.69 -5.73
C ALA A 66 -1.68 4.57 -4.69
N ILE A 67 -1.07 3.43 -5.00
CA ILE A 67 -0.99 2.31 -4.07
C ILE A 67 -0.14 2.70 -2.86
N CYS A 68 0.99 3.33 -3.10
CA CYS A 68 1.86 3.78 -2.02
C CYS A 68 1.16 4.76 -1.09
N ALA A 69 0.44 5.72 -1.68
CA ALA A 69 -0.30 6.71 -0.91
C ALA A 69 -1.40 6.05 -0.08
N GLU A 70 -2.07 5.07 -0.66
CA GLU A 70 -3.13 4.34 0.02
C GLU A 70 -2.59 3.57 1.22
N ILE A 71 -1.44 2.93 1.05
CA ILE A 71 -0.83 2.17 2.13
C ILE A 71 -0.35 3.08 3.24
N GLU A 72 0.23 4.23 2.88
CA GLU A 72 0.65 5.22 3.87
C GLU A 72 -0.55 5.75 4.65
N THR A 73 -1.64 6.05 3.95
CA THR A 73 -2.86 6.51 4.58
C THR A 73 -3.40 5.45 5.53
N TRP A 74 -3.37 4.19 5.12
CA TRP A 74 -3.79 3.09 5.95
C TRP A 74 -2.96 2.99 7.23
N ARG A 75 -1.65 3.13 7.07
CA ARG A 75 -0.73 3.07 8.21
C ARG A 75 -0.97 4.21 9.18
N GLU A 76 -1.09 5.42 8.66
CA GLU A 76 -1.38 6.60 9.47
C GLU A 76 -2.71 6.47 10.18
N LYS A 77 -3.71 5.99 9.47
CA LYS A 77 -5.03 5.81 10.03
C LYS A 77 -5.01 4.79 11.16
N LYS A 78 -4.26 3.72 10.99
CA LYS A 78 -4.16 2.69 12.02
C LYS A 78 -3.47 3.21 13.25
N GLU A 79 -2.38 3.94 13.08
CA GLU A 79 -1.66 4.56 14.20
C GLU A 79 -2.55 5.58 14.90
N SER A 80 -3.27 6.37 14.13
CA SER A 80 -4.21 7.34 14.67
C SER A 80 -5.32 6.69 15.47
N GLN A 81 -5.84 5.58 14.98
CA GLN A 81 -6.89 4.86 15.68
C GLN A 81 -6.43 4.34 17.02
N GLU A 82 -5.21 3.83 17.10
CA GLU A 82 -4.66 3.34 18.36
C GLU A 82 -4.45 4.48 19.35
N ALA A 83 -3.89 5.58 18.87
CA ALA A 83 -3.69 6.76 19.70
C ALA A 83 -5.03 7.36 20.12
N GLN A 84 -5.97 7.41 19.19
CA GLN A 84 -7.31 7.92 19.46
C GLN A 84 -8.06 7.08 20.47
N ALA A 85 -7.88 5.77 20.42
CA ALA A 85 -8.57 4.88 21.36
C ALA A 85 -8.18 5.21 22.79
N ARG A 86 -6.89 5.44 23.05
CA ARG A 86 -6.43 5.82 24.38
C ARG A 86 -6.95 7.18 24.80
N TYR A 87 -6.90 8.11 23.88
CA TYR A 87 -7.33 9.47 24.13
C TYR A 87 -8.84 9.50 24.37
N ASN A 88 -9.59 8.77 23.55
CA ASN A 88 -11.03 8.71 23.63
C ASN A 88 -11.52 8.05 24.91
N ALA A 89 -10.79 7.08 25.42
CA ALA A 89 -11.15 6.46 26.69
C ALA A 89 -11.15 7.50 27.81
N ARG A 90 -10.16 8.38 27.80
CA ARG A 90 -10.08 9.46 28.77
C ARG A 90 -11.16 10.51 28.58
N LEU A 91 -11.38 10.90 27.32
CA LEU A 91 -12.39 11.90 26.99
C LEU A 91 -13.81 11.36 27.20
N TYR A 92 -13.97 10.10 26.98
CA TYR A 92 -15.27 9.46 27.14
C TYR A 92 -15.81 9.64 28.55
N TYR A 93 -14.96 9.41 29.53
CA TYR A 93 -15.34 9.61 30.91
C TYR A 93 -15.66 11.07 31.20
N LYS A 94 -14.89 11.99 30.66
CA LYS A 94 -15.14 13.40 30.82
C LYS A 94 -16.40 13.86 30.13
N LYS A 95 -16.65 13.32 28.95
CA LYS A 95 -17.84 13.68 28.19
C LYS A 95 -19.13 13.26 28.86
N TRP A 96 -19.08 12.18 29.56
CA TRP A 96 -20.26 11.70 30.26
C TRP A 96 -20.56 12.50 31.50
N GLU A 97 -19.62 13.26 31.96
CA GLU A 97 -19.91 14.22 33.01
C GLU A 97 -20.76 15.32 32.38
N PRO A 98 -21.89 15.59 33.05
CA PRO A 98 -22.83 16.54 32.42
C PRO A 98 -22.18 17.86 32.21
N GLU A 99 -21.93 18.07 31.11
CA GLU A 99 -21.30 19.09 30.74
C GLU A 99 -21.37 19.31 29.48
N GLU A 100 -21.50 18.95 29.04
CA GLU A 100 -21.32 18.98 28.05
C GLU A 100 -21.95 19.43 27.32
N GLU A 101 -22.27 19.77 27.44
CA GLU A 101 -22.51 19.96 26.82
C GLU A 101 -22.42 20.50 26.28
N GLU A 102 -22.28 20.76 26.31
CA GLU A 102 -22.04 20.95 25.59
C GLU A 102 -22.18 20.71 25.10
#